data_53aa74c23628d0098480459eebfe5bd9
#
_entry.id   53aa74c23628d0098480459eebfe5bd9
#
_cell.length_a   1.000
_cell.length_b   1.000
_cell.length_c   1.000
_cell.angle_alpha   90.00
_cell.angle_beta   90.00
_cell.angle_gamma   90.00
#
_symmetry.space_group_name_H-M   'P 1'
#
loop_
_entity.id
_entity.type
_entity.pdbx_description
1 polymer ?
#
loop_
_entity_poly.entity_id
_entity_poly.type
_entity_poly.pdbx_seq_one_letter_code
_entity_poly.pdbx_strand_id
1 'polypeptide(L)'
;IVTNNHVVEEADELEILKKRLNGYNLVIAGIHSLYESKTRRSMQVGNMQRMRTNRPYGVTDELEALTDYLSQEKQTVMVCFGSPYGLGELRTRVKPAGLIMAYQNDPLVQELAAQLIFGAIGARGKLPVTIGNIYRAGDGIPFEKVNRLKYTIPEEAGVDSYRLTSQIDSVVNLALEKQAFPGCNVLVAKDGNVIFHKAYGFHTYEKIVPSRRDDLYDLASVTKICGGLPAVMKLYDEGKIDPDQFVSTYFPDWKSRLFHPSNKSDITLRELYAHQSGLIPFLGFWKKTTKEGRLLSRWYAIEPDEKHSLCVAQGIYLDKRFLKTVFRDIRKSPLKNRGKYVYSDLPFVITPRLVENVSGA
;
A
#
# COMPACT_ATOMS: atom_id res chain seq x y z
N ILE A 1 5.11 -4.67 -6.52
CA ILE A 1 4.43 -4.54 -7.84
C ILE A 1 5.53 -4.27 -8.86
N VAL A 2 5.80 -5.25 -9.70
CA VAL A 2 6.72 -5.06 -10.84
C VAL A 2 5.83 -4.74 -12.04
N THR A 3 5.71 -3.47 -12.38
CA THR A 3 5.12 -3.05 -13.64
C THR A 3 6.23 -3.03 -14.69
N ASN A 4 6.31 -4.05 -15.51
CA ASN A 4 7.15 -4.04 -16.69
C ASN A 4 6.32 -4.53 -17.87
N ASN A 5 6.19 -3.67 -18.88
CA ASN A 5 5.76 -4.08 -20.21
C ASN A 5 6.91 -4.89 -20.83
N HIS A 6 7.07 -6.14 -20.40
CA HIS A 6 7.94 -7.06 -21.08
C HIS A 6 7.13 -7.81 -22.13
N VAL A 7 7.45 -7.58 -23.36
CA VAL A 7 7.10 -8.49 -24.46
C VAL A 7 8.12 -9.61 -24.38
N VAL A 8 7.68 -10.80 -23.99
CA VAL A 8 8.54 -12.00 -24.03
C VAL A 8 8.63 -12.42 -25.50
N GLU A 9 9.70 -12.02 -26.15
CA GLU A 9 9.95 -12.35 -27.57
C GLU A 9 10.92 -13.52 -27.75
N GLU A 10 11.70 -13.86 -26.73
CA GLU A 10 12.69 -14.93 -26.79
C GLU A 10 12.62 -15.86 -25.57
N ALA A 11 13.04 -17.13 -25.76
CA ALA A 11 12.99 -18.16 -24.71
C ALA A 11 13.84 -17.78 -23.47
N ASP A 12 14.92 -17.07 -23.66
CA ASP A 12 15.79 -16.63 -22.57
C ASP A 12 15.10 -15.58 -21.68
N GLU A 13 14.27 -14.71 -22.24
CA GLU A 13 13.47 -13.73 -21.48
C GLU A 13 12.43 -14.39 -20.61
N LEU A 14 11.82 -15.47 -21.07
CA LEU A 14 10.88 -16.27 -20.30
C LEU A 14 11.55 -16.87 -19.05
N GLU A 15 12.75 -17.41 -19.17
CA GLU A 15 13.49 -17.98 -18.03
C GLU A 15 13.92 -16.89 -17.02
N ILE A 16 14.31 -15.72 -17.50
CA ILE A 16 14.60 -14.56 -16.64
C ILE A 16 13.35 -14.14 -15.88
N LEU A 17 12.19 -14.06 -16.55
CA LEU A 17 10.92 -13.71 -15.93
C LEU A 17 10.50 -14.74 -14.88
N LYS A 18 10.60 -16.04 -15.17
CA LYS A 18 10.33 -17.11 -14.21
C LYS A 18 11.18 -16.99 -12.95
N LYS A 19 12.49 -16.72 -13.09
CA LYS A 19 13.39 -16.50 -11.94
C LYS A 19 12.96 -15.30 -11.10
N ARG A 20 12.55 -14.20 -11.73
CA ARG A 20 12.05 -13.02 -11.02
C ARG A 20 10.75 -13.28 -10.26
N LEU A 21 9.88 -14.13 -10.81
CA LEU A 21 8.59 -14.47 -10.21
C LEU A 21 8.69 -15.48 -9.05
N ASN A 22 9.85 -16.13 -8.86
CA ASN A 22 10.01 -17.13 -7.80
C ASN A 22 9.77 -16.59 -6.38
N GLY A 23 10.03 -15.31 -6.13
CA GLY A 23 9.78 -14.67 -4.84
C GLY A 23 8.32 -14.29 -4.56
N TYR A 24 7.39 -14.53 -5.51
CA TYR A 24 6.00 -14.12 -5.39
C TYR A 24 5.07 -15.34 -5.37
N ASN A 25 4.08 -15.33 -4.48
CA ASN A 25 3.06 -16.38 -4.34
C ASN A 25 1.77 -16.06 -5.13
N LEU A 26 1.54 -14.79 -5.48
CA LEU A 26 0.41 -14.33 -6.29
C LEU A 26 0.91 -13.46 -7.43
N VAL A 27 0.42 -13.71 -8.64
CA VAL A 27 0.76 -12.95 -9.84
C VAL A 27 -0.53 -12.41 -10.47
N ILE A 28 -0.52 -11.13 -10.86
CA ILE A 28 -1.54 -10.53 -11.71
C ILE A 28 -0.92 -10.34 -13.09
N ALA A 29 -1.44 -11.03 -14.09
CA ALA A 29 -0.91 -11.02 -15.45
C ALA A 29 -1.91 -10.40 -16.43
N GLY A 30 -1.51 -9.31 -17.11
CA GLY A 30 -2.26 -8.73 -18.22
C GLY A 30 -1.80 -9.33 -19.55
N ILE A 31 -2.74 -9.89 -20.32
CA ILE A 31 -2.51 -10.34 -21.69
C ILE A 31 -3.12 -9.33 -22.64
N HIS A 32 -2.26 -8.68 -23.39
CA HIS A 32 -2.64 -7.63 -24.32
C HIS A 32 -2.62 -8.11 -25.76
N SER A 33 -3.40 -7.42 -26.61
CA SER A 33 -3.31 -7.60 -28.09
C SER A 33 -3.76 -8.95 -28.63
N LEU A 34 -4.68 -9.64 -27.96
CA LEU A 34 -5.34 -10.84 -28.49
C LEU A 34 -6.39 -10.44 -29.55
N TYR A 35 -5.95 -9.91 -30.69
CA TYR A 35 -6.82 -9.50 -31.80
C TYR A 35 -6.54 -10.31 -33.05
N GLU A 36 -7.56 -10.53 -33.86
CA GLU A 36 -7.41 -11.16 -35.16
C GLU A 36 -6.53 -10.30 -36.08
N SER A 37 -5.35 -10.80 -36.45
CA SER A 37 -4.47 -10.11 -37.38
C SER A 37 -4.98 -10.28 -38.80
N LYS A 38 -5.46 -9.20 -39.43
CA LYS A 38 -5.85 -9.18 -40.84
C LYS A 38 -4.70 -9.16 -41.83
N THR A 39 -3.44 -9.20 -41.39
CA THR A 39 -2.28 -9.02 -42.26
C THR A 39 -1.41 -10.24 -42.33
N ARG A 40 -1.70 -11.18 -43.23
CA ARG A 40 -0.68 -11.97 -43.91
C ARG A 40 0.00 -11.06 -44.95
N ARG A 41 0.93 -10.22 -44.56
CA ARG A 41 1.93 -9.66 -45.48
C ARG A 41 3.22 -10.44 -45.26
N SER A 42 3.49 -11.39 -46.15
CA SER A 42 4.82 -11.92 -46.36
C SER A 42 5.72 -10.77 -46.83
N MET A 43 6.52 -10.18 -45.95
CA MET A 43 7.72 -9.47 -46.38
C MET A 43 8.81 -10.50 -46.64
N GLN A 44 9.04 -10.80 -47.92
CA GLN A 44 10.28 -11.42 -48.38
C GLN A 44 11.39 -10.39 -48.20
N VAL A 45 12.22 -10.56 -47.17
CA VAL A 45 13.53 -9.93 -47.10
C VAL A 45 14.53 -11.02 -46.71
N GLY A 46 15.33 -11.41 -47.69
CA GLY A 46 16.61 -12.13 -47.59
C GLY A 46 16.67 -13.37 -46.71
N ASN A 47 16.94 -14.51 -47.34
CA ASN A 47 17.40 -15.83 -46.83
C ASN A 47 17.62 -15.99 -45.31
N MET A 48 16.61 -15.85 -44.49
CA MET A 48 16.48 -16.47 -43.16
C MET A 48 15.00 -16.63 -42.87
N GLN A 49 14.46 -17.80 -43.22
CA GLN A 49 13.13 -18.22 -42.75
C GLN A 49 13.20 -18.54 -41.26
N ARG A 50 13.00 -17.56 -40.38
CA ARG A 50 12.38 -17.82 -39.08
C ARG A 50 10.88 -17.92 -39.34
N MET A 51 10.36 -19.13 -39.43
CA MET A 51 8.91 -19.38 -39.35
C MET A 51 8.44 -19.00 -37.94
N ARG A 52 8.05 -17.74 -37.73
CA ARG A 52 7.16 -17.39 -36.63
C ARG A 52 5.79 -17.98 -36.99
N THR A 53 5.41 -19.05 -36.34
CA THR A 53 4.04 -19.58 -36.40
C THR A 53 3.14 -18.63 -35.63
N ASN A 54 2.71 -17.55 -36.28
CA ASN A 54 1.67 -16.68 -35.73
C ASN A 54 0.37 -17.47 -35.74
N ARG A 55 -0.01 -18.01 -34.58
CA ARG A 55 -1.35 -18.53 -34.37
C ARG A 55 -2.38 -17.42 -34.50
N PRO A 56 -3.67 -17.73 -34.76
CA PRO A 56 -4.75 -16.76 -34.72
C PRO A 56 -4.71 -15.94 -33.42
N TYR A 57 -5.18 -14.70 -33.51
CA TYR A 57 -5.28 -13.77 -32.35
C TYR A 57 -3.95 -13.38 -31.71
N GLY A 58 -2.82 -13.51 -32.39
CA GLY A 58 -1.52 -13.08 -31.89
C GLY A 58 -0.93 -13.97 -30.77
N VAL A 59 -1.46 -15.17 -30.60
CA VAL A 59 -0.91 -16.13 -29.63
C VAL A 59 0.42 -16.69 -30.16
N THR A 60 1.48 -16.59 -29.32
CA THR A 60 2.81 -17.15 -29.59
C THR A 60 3.08 -18.35 -28.68
N ASP A 61 4.09 -19.15 -29.05
CA ASP A 61 4.50 -20.30 -28.23
C ASP A 61 5.06 -19.84 -26.87
N GLU A 62 5.72 -18.68 -26.82
CA GLU A 62 6.24 -18.06 -25.59
C GLU A 62 5.10 -17.59 -24.67
N LEU A 63 4.06 -16.99 -25.24
CA LEU A 63 2.87 -16.58 -24.47
C LEU A 63 2.18 -17.81 -23.88
N GLU A 64 2.05 -18.89 -24.65
CA GLU A 64 1.49 -20.15 -24.15
C GLU A 64 2.36 -20.72 -23.02
N ALA A 65 3.67 -20.82 -23.21
CA ALA A 65 4.59 -21.33 -22.20
C ALA A 65 4.56 -20.47 -20.90
N LEU A 66 4.42 -19.14 -21.03
CA LEU A 66 4.26 -18.25 -19.88
C LEU A 66 2.93 -18.49 -19.16
N THR A 67 1.82 -18.58 -19.90
CA THR A 67 0.49 -18.78 -19.29
C THR A 67 0.38 -20.17 -18.64
N ASP A 68 1.00 -21.19 -19.21
CA ASP A 68 1.12 -22.52 -18.60
C ASP A 68 1.90 -22.48 -17.29
N TYR A 69 3.09 -21.87 -17.29
CA TYR A 69 3.89 -21.70 -16.09
C TYR A 69 3.13 -20.95 -14.99
N LEU A 70 2.52 -19.82 -15.34
CA LEU A 70 1.77 -19.00 -14.37
C LEU A 70 0.58 -19.76 -13.77
N SER A 71 -0.11 -20.55 -14.58
CA SER A 71 -1.30 -21.30 -14.13
C SER A 71 -0.95 -22.53 -13.29
N GLN A 72 0.22 -23.14 -13.52
CA GLN A 72 0.66 -24.35 -12.81
C GLN A 72 1.41 -24.03 -11.53
N GLU A 73 2.32 -23.06 -11.58
CA GLU A 73 3.30 -22.81 -10.53
C GLU A 73 2.94 -21.63 -9.61
N LYS A 74 1.94 -20.82 -9.99
CA LYS A 74 1.57 -19.61 -9.27
C LYS A 74 0.06 -19.49 -9.09
N GLN A 75 -0.35 -18.88 -7.99
CA GLN A 75 -1.70 -18.34 -7.91
C GLN A 75 -1.78 -17.13 -8.84
N THR A 76 -2.53 -17.25 -9.93
CA THR A 76 -2.54 -16.22 -10.98
C THR A 76 -3.95 -15.69 -11.21
N VAL A 77 -4.09 -14.35 -11.19
CA VAL A 77 -5.24 -13.65 -11.76
C VAL A 77 -4.83 -13.16 -13.14
N MET A 78 -5.49 -13.68 -14.17
CA MET A 78 -5.21 -13.34 -15.56
C MET A 78 -6.26 -12.37 -16.09
N VAL A 79 -5.83 -11.28 -16.73
CA VAL A 79 -6.70 -10.28 -17.37
C VAL A 79 -6.43 -10.26 -18.87
N CYS A 80 -7.44 -10.55 -19.67
CA CYS A 80 -7.32 -10.60 -21.13
C CYS A 80 -7.92 -9.35 -21.77
N PHE A 81 -7.04 -8.53 -22.36
CA PHE A 81 -7.39 -7.33 -23.13
C PHE A 81 -7.37 -7.64 -24.61
N GLY A 82 -8.49 -8.12 -25.17
CA GLY A 82 -8.58 -8.52 -26.55
C GLY A 82 -9.80 -9.37 -26.85
N SER A 83 -9.76 -10.09 -27.96
CA SER A 83 -10.83 -10.99 -28.37
C SER A 83 -10.94 -12.21 -27.43
N PRO A 84 -12.13 -12.59 -26.97
CA PRO A 84 -12.33 -13.81 -26.18
C PRO A 84 -11.92 -15.07 -26.96
N TYR A 85 -11.97 -15.08 -28.27
CA TYR A 85 -11.52 -16.23 -29.09
C TYR A 85 -10.01 -16.47 -28.96
N GLY A 86 -9.21 -15.43 -28.63
CA GLY A 86 -7.79 -15.60 -28.35
C GLY A 86 -7.50 -16.52 -27.15
N LEU A 87 -8.42 -16.60 -26.18
CA LEU A 87 -8.30 -17.56 -25.09
C LEU A 87 -8.43 -19.03 -25.56
N GLY A 88 -9.19 -19.27 -26.62
CA GLY A 88 -9.35 -20.61 -27.21
C GLY A 88 -8.08 -21.10 -27.91
N GLU A 89 -7.21 -20.20 -28.32
CA GLU A 89 -5.92 -20.52 -28.95
C GLU A 89 -4.82 -20.79 -27.93
N LEU A 90 -5.00 -20.37 -26.66
CA LEU A 90 -4.13 -20.76 -25.55
C LEU A 90 -4.48 -22.20 -25.15
N ARG A 91 -3.57 -23.12 -25.42
CA ARG A 91 -3.76 -24.55 -25.10
C ARG A 91 -3.47 -24.91 -23.66
N THR A 92 -3.49 -23.89 -22.79
CA THR A 92 -3.26 -24.03 -21.35
C THR A 92 -4.19 -25.07 -20.75
N ARG A 93 -3.62 -26.11 -20.17
CA ARG A 93 -4.38 -27.26 -19.59
C ARG A 93 -4.89 -26.93 -18.18
N VAL A 94 -4.27 -25.98 -17.51
CA VAL A 94 -4.57 -25.57 -16.13
C VAL A 94 -5.22 -24.20 -16.15
N LYS A 95 -6.37 -24.08 -15.48
CA LYS A 95 -7.06 -22.79 -15.35
C LYS A 95 -6.35 -21.91 -14.33
N PRO A 96 -6.17 -20.59 -14.59
CA PRO A 96 -5.69 -19.66 -13.59
C PRO A 96 -6.68 -19.58 -12.41
N ALA A 97 -6.22 -19.12 -11.24
CA ALA A 97 -7.05 -18.93 -10.06
C ALA A 97 -8.19 -17.92 -10.29
N GLY A 98 -7.97 -16.94 -11.15
CA GLY A 98 -8.98 -15.98 -11.62
C GLY A 98 -8.74 -15.59 -13.07
N LEU A 99 -9.83 -15.46 -13.85
CA LEU A 99 -9.78 -14.99 -15.23
C LEU A 99 -10.78 -13.86 -15.44
N ILE A 100 -10.28 -12.73 -15.94
CA ILE A 100 -11.08 -11.55 -16.28
C ILE A 100 -11.00 -11.35 -17.79
N MET A 101 -12.15 -11.30 -18.45
CA MET A 101 -12.24 -10.95 -19.86
C MET A 101 -12.59 -9.47 -19.98
N ALA A 102 -11.60 -8.65 -20.32
CA ALA A 102 -11.72 -7.19 -20.38
C ALA A 102 -12.03 -6.66 -21.80
N TYR A 103 -11.94 -7.49 -22.83
CA TYR A 103 -12.27 -7.26 -24.23
C TYR A 103 -11.46 -6.17 -24.95
N GLN A 104 -11.22 -5.01 -24.32
CA GLN A 104 -10.57 -3.87 -24.95
C GLN A 104 -9.25 -3.56 -24.26
N ASN A 105 -8.23 -3.20 -25.05
CA ASN A 105 -6.95 -2.72 -24.55
C ASN A 105 -6.91 -1.18 -24.56
N ASP A 106 -7.63 -0.59 -23.62
CA ASP A 106 -7.78 0.83 -23.43
C ASP A 106 -7.40 1.21 -21.99
N PRO A 107 -6.79 2.37 -21.74
CA PRO A 107 -6.40 2.80 -20.39
C PRO A 107 -7.55 2.77 -19.39
N LEU A 108 -8.76 3.19 -19.79
CA LEU A 108 -9.93 3.16 -18.91
C LEU A 108 -10.31 1.73 -18.53
N VAL A 109 -10.27 0.80 -19.48
CA VAL A 109 -10.57 -0.62 -19.22
C VAL A 109 -9.51 -1.26 -18.34
N GLN A 110 -8.24 -0.89 -18.47
CA GLN A 110 -7.16 -1.33 -17.60
C GLN A 110 -7.36 -0.83 -16.16
N GLU A 111 -7.76 0.43 -15.97
CA GLU A 111 -8.10 0.98 -14.66
C GLU A 111 -9.31 0.26 -14.03
N LEU A 112 -10.35 -0.01 -14.81
CA LEU A 112 -11.52 -0.76 -14.34
C LEU A 112 -11.18 -2.21 -13.98
N ALA A 113 -10.31 -2.87 -14.74
CA ALA A 113 -9.82 -4.20 -14.44
C ALA A 113 -9.04 -4.22 -13.10
N ALA A 114 -8.21 -3.21 -12.86
CA ALA A 114 -7.52 -3.06 -11.59
C ALA A 114 -8.51 -2.85 -10.43
N GLN A 115 -9.51 -1.98 -10.58
CA GLN A 115 -10.55 -1.77 -9.57
C GLN A 115 -11.34 -3.05 -9.28
N LEU A 116 -11.60 -3.87 -10.32
CA LEU A 116 -12.26 -5.15 -10.18
C LEU A 116 -11.41 -6.15 -9.36
N ILE A 117 -10.14 -6.31 -9.70
CA ILE A 117 -9.19 -7.20 -9.00
C ILE A 117 -9.09 -6.85 -7.51
N PHE A 118 -9.01 -5.56 -7.20
CA PHE A 118 -8.90 -5.09 -5.83
C PHE A 118 -10.27 -4.90 -5.13
N GLY A 119 -11.37 -5.25 -5.78
CA GLY A 119 -12.71 -5.28 -5.17
C GLY A 119 -13.37 -3.92 -4.99
N ALA A 120 -12.91 -2.87 -5.67
CA ALA A 120 -13.55 -1.56 -5.64
C ALA A 120 -14.87 -1.54 -6.45
N ILE A 121 -14.97 -2.39 -7.47
CA ILE A 121 -16.20 -2.61 -8.24
C ILE A 121 -16.53 -4.11 -8.28
N GLY A 122 -17.80 -4.44 -8.47
CA GLY A 122 -18.27 -5.80 -8.68
C GLY A 122 -18.26 -6.21 -10.15
N ALA A 123 -18.54 -7.48 -10.42
CA ALA A 123 -18.70 -8.02 -11.77
C ALA A 123 -20.03 -8.74 -11.91
N ARG A 124 -20.74 -8.50 -13.01
CA ARG A 124 -21.99 -9.20 -13.39
C ARG A 124 -21.97 -9.60 -14.87
N GLY A 125 -20.83 -9.40 -15.54
CA GLY A 125 -20.65 -9.72 -16.96
C GLY A 125 -20.80 -11.21 -17.23
N LYS A 126 -21.31 -11.53 -18.41
CA LYS A 126 -21.42 -12.85 -18.97
C LYS A 126 -20.72 -12.91 -20.31
N LEU A 127 -20.07 -14.02 -20.62
CA LEU A 127 -19.46 -14.22 -21.93
C LEU A 127 -20.53 -14.17 -23.02
N PRO A 128 -20.36 -13.31 -24.05
CA PRO A 128 -21.32 -13.22 -25.14
C PRO A 128 -21.17 -14.35 -26.17
N VAL A 129 -20.07 -15.11 -26.12
CA VAL A 129 -19.70 -16.14 -27.10
C VAL A 129 -19.17 -17.40 -26.42
N THR A 130 -19.28 -18.52 -27.13
CA THR A 130 -18.66 -19.80 -26.74
C THR A 130 -17.21 -19.82 -27.25
N ILE A 131 -16.27 -20.26 -26.42
CA ILE A 131 -14.84 -20.32 -26.71
C ILE A 131 -14.41 -21.78 -26.70
N GLY A 132 -14.40 -22.39 -27.88
CA GLY A 132 -14.08 -23.79 -28.04
C GLY A 132 -14.90 -24.70 -27.10
N ASN A 133 -14.22 -25.63 -26.41
CA ASN A 133 -14.80 -26.45 -25.36
C ASN A 133 -14.50 -25.96 -23.93
N ILE A 134 -13.95 -24.75 -23.78
CA ILE A 134 -13.41 -24.26 -22.51
C ILE A 134 -14.44 -23.43 -21.76
N TYR A 135 -15.11 -22.52 -22.48
CA TYR A 135 -16.12 -21.60 -21.92
C TYR A 135 -17.33 -21.51 -22.83
N ARG A 136 -18.53 -21.41 -22.25
CA ARG A 136 -19.79 -21.29 -22.99
C ARG A 136 -20.30 -19.85 -22.97
N ALA A 137 -21.05 -19.46 -23.97
CA ALA A 137 -21.84 -18.24 -23.94
C ALA A 137 -22.74 -18.25 -22.69
N GLY A 138 -22.77 -17.14 -21.93
CA GLY A 138 -23.46 -17.05 -20.65
C GLY A 138 -22.61 -17.38 -19.43
N ASP A 139 -21.43 -17.95 -19.59
CA ASP A 139 -20.52 -18.17 -18.46
C ASP A 139 -20.06 -16.83 -17.86
N GLY A 140 -19.92 -16.80 -16.52
CA GLY A 140 -19.42 -15.65 -15.77
C GLY A 140 -19.82 -15.79 -14.31
N ILE A 141 -18.88 -15.44 -13.43
CA ILE A 141 -19.07 -15.50 -11.98
C ILE A 141 -19.40 -14.08 -11.50
N PRO A 142 -20.65 -13.79 -11.08
CA PRO A 142 -20.97 -12.51 -10.50
C PRO A 142 -20.37 -12.42 -9.11
N PHE A 143 -19.86 -11.25 -8.75
CA PHE A 143 -19.50 -10.94 -7.38
C PHE A 143 -19.77 -9.45 -7.08
N GLU A 144 -20.07 -9.16 -5.82
CA GLU A 144 -20.30 -7.81 -5.37
C GLU A 144 -18.97 -7.15 -4.99
N LYS A 145 -18.93 -5.81 -5.05
CA LYS A 145 -17.76 -5.07 -4.59
C LYS A 145 -17.50 -5.34 -3.10
N VAL A 146 -16.25 -5.41 -2.72
CA VAL A 146 -15.84 -5.40 -1.32
C VAL A 146 -15.64 -3.95 -0.86
N ASN A 147 -15.53 -3.69 0.45
CA ASN A 147 -15.42 -2.34 1.03
C ASN A 147 -14.10 -1.66 0.64
N ARG A 148 -13.98 -1.27 -0.63
CA ARG A 148 -12.88 -0.49 -1.17
C ARG A 148 -13.41 0.74 -1.88
N LEU A 149 -12.57 1.80 -1.94
CA LEU A 149 -12.92 3.02 -2.65
C LEU A 149 -12.93 2.78 -4.17
N LYS A 150 -14.03 3.16 -4.83
CA LYS A 150 -14.16 3.21 -6.28
C LYS A 150 -13.68 4.58 -6.76
N TYR A 151 -12.92 4.65 -7.84
CA TYR A 151 -12.66 5.92 -8.53
C TYR A 151 -13.79 6.20 -9.52
N THR A 152 -14.36 7.41 -9.46
CA THR A 152 -15.46 7.82 -10.33
C THR A 152 -15.51 9.33 -10.52
N ILE A 153 -16.45 9.81 -11.34
CA ILE A 153 -16.68 11.25 -11.52
C ILE A 153 -17.46 11.82 -10.31
N PRO A 154 -17.23 13.10 -9.96
CA PRO A 154 -17.90 13.73 -8.82
C PRO A 154 -19.43 13.71 -8.90
N GLU A 155 -20.00 13.78 -10.08
CA GLU A 155 -21.45 13.78 -10.33
C GLU A 155 -22.15 12.51 -9.86
N GLU A 156 -21.49 11.35 -9.94
CA GLU A 156 -22.04 10.09 -9.37
C GLU A 156 -22.23 10.15 -7.84
N ALA A 157 -21.45 11.01 -7.17
CA ALA A 157 -21.60 11.26 -5.74
C ALA A 157 -22.42 12.54 -5.43
N GLY A 158 -23.10 13.11 -6.42
CA GLY A 158 -23.89 14.33 -6.28
C GLY A 158 -23.06 15.58 -6.02
N VAL A 159 -21.83 15.64 -6.54
CA VAL A 159 -20.91 16.78 -6.41
C VAL A 159 -20.60 17.34 -7.79
N ASP A 160 -20.68 18.67 -7.93
CA ASP A 160 -20.31 19.35 -9.15
C ASP A 160 -18.78 19.34 -9.32
N SER A 161 -18.30 18.76 -10.43
CA SER A 161 -16.87 18.58 -10.70
C SER A 161 -16.12 19.89 -10.92
N TYR A 162 -16.75 20.85 -11.59
CA TYR A 162 -16.15 22.15 -11.85
C TYR A 162 -15.96 22.94 -10.55
N ARG A 163 -17.01 22.98 -9.72
CA ARG A 163 -16.97 23.66 -8.43
C ARG A 163 -15.96 23.02 -7.49
N LEU A 164 -15.94 21.69 -7.40
CA LEU A 164 -14.98 20.94 -6.57
C LEU A 164 -13.54 21.27 -6.99
N THR A 165 -13.25 21.12 -8.28
CA THR A 165 -11.92 21.34 -8.83
C THR A 165 -11.47 22.77 -8.65
N SER A 166 -12.31 23.75 -9.02
CA SER A 166 -11.95 25.17 -8.91
C SER A 166 -11.67 25.62 -7.49
N GLN A 167 -12.46 25.15 -6.52
CA GLN A 167 -12.25 25.49 -5.11
C GLN A 167 -10.94 24.88 -4.57
N ILE A 168 -10.68 23.60 -4.84
CA ILE A 168 -9.44 22.96 -4.38
C ILE A 168 -8.23 23.61 -5.08
N ASP A 169 -8.29 23.80 -6.39
CA ASP A 169 -7.20 24.43 -7.16
C ASP A 169 -6.89 25.84 -6.62
N SER A 170 -7.91 26.62 -6.30
CA SER A 170 -7.74 27.98 -5.75
C SER A 170 -6.99 27.95 -4.41
N VAL A 171 -7.41 27.09 -3.46
CA VAL A 171 -6.78 27.00 -2.13
C VAL A 171 -5.35 26.48 -2.23
N VAL A 172 -5.14 25.42 -3.01
CA VAL A 172 -3.81 24.79 -3.14
C VAL A 172 -2.83 25.72 -3.86
N ASN A 173 -3.25 26.37 -4.95
CA ASN A 173 -2.37 27.28 -5.67
C ASN A 173 -1.99 28.49 -4.81
N LEU A 174 -2.92 29.04 -4.03
CA LEU A 174 -2.62 30.12 -3.09
C LEU A 174 -1.58 29.67 -2.04
N ALA A 175 -1.67 28.44 -1.54
CA ALA A 175 -0.71 27.90 -0.58
C ALA A 175 0.68 27.68 -1.21
N LEU A 176 0.73 27.20 -2.45
CA LEU A 176 1.98 27.06 -3.22
C LEU A 176 2.64 28.42 -3.50
N GLU A 177 1.85 29.43 -3.90
CA GLU A 177 2.32 30.81 -4.10
C GLU A 177 2.92 31.39 -2.82
N LYS A 178 2.28 31.15 -1.67
CA LYS A 178 2.75 31.57 -0.35
C LYS A 178 3.89 30.70 0.21
N GLN A 179 4.35 29.71 -0.56
CA GLN A 179 5.38 28.76 -0.12
C GLN A 179 5.05 28.06 1.21
N ALA A 180 3.77 27.75 1.45
CA ALA A 180 3.36 27.00 2.63
C ALA A 180 3.88 25.53 2.56
N PHE A 181 3.97 24.99 1.38
CA PHE A 181 4.59 23.70 1.04
C PHE A 181 5.04 23.71 -0.44
N PRO A 182 6.02 22.87 -0.82
CA PRO A 182 6.50 22.81 -2.21
C PRO A 182 5.56 22.06 -3.14
N GLY A 183 4.80 21.09 -2.65
CA GLY A 183 3.83 20.29 -3.37
C GLY A 183 2.97 19.45 -2.45
N CYS A 184 1.89 18.89 -2.98
CA CYS A 184 1.00 18.02 -2.23
C CYS A 184 0.18 17.10 -3.15
N ASN A 185 -0.43 16.08 -2.53
CA ASN A 185 -1.52 15.29 -3.10
C ASN A 185 -2.82 15.60 -2.38
N VAL A 186 -3.89 15.82 -3.14
CA VAL A 186 -5.24 15.99 -2.61
C VAL A 186 -6.13 14.87 -3.12
N LEU A 187 -6.71 14.10 -2.22
CA LEU A 187 -7.69 13.07 -2.51
C LEU A 187 -8.98 13.39 -1.76
N VAL A 188 -10.10 13.38 -2.47
CA VAL A 188 -11.43 13.54 -1.87
C VAL A 188 -12.24 12.28 -2.17
N ALA A 189 -12.79 11.69 -1.11
CA ALA A 189 -13.70 10.56 -1.21
C ALA A 189 -15.04 10.88 -0.56
N LYS A 190 -16.14 10.45 -1.18
CA LYS A 190 -17.49 10.58 -0.67
C LYS A 190 -18.28 9.30 -0.95
N ASP A 191 -18.96 8.78 0.07
CA ASP A 191 -19.80 7.59 -0.02
C ASP A 191 -19.10 6.36 -0.64
N GLY A 192 -17.82 6.15 -0.26
CA GLY A 192 -16.99 5.06 -0.78
C GLY A 192 -16.46 5.28 -2.20
N ASN A 193 -16.59 6.49 -2.75
CA ASN A 193 -16.10 6.84 -4.07
C ASN A 193 -15.01 7.92 -3.97
N VAL A 194 -13.87 7.69 -4.62
CA VAL A 194 -12.87 8.75 -4.86
C VAL A 194 -13.36 9.59 -6.01
N ILE A 195 -13.69 10.83 -5.73
CA ILE A 195 -14.25 11.79 -6.69
C ILE A 195 -13.27 12.88 -7.12
N PHE A 196 -12.10 12.93 -6.47
CA PHE A 196 -11.03 13.85 -6.83
C PHE A 196 -9.70 13.27 -6.33
N HIS A 197 -8.68 13.27 -7.20
CA HIS A 197 -7.32 12.89 -6.83
C HIS A 197 -6.33 13.59 -7.74
N LYS A 198 -5.63 14.59 -7.22
CA LYS A 198 -4.72 15.44 -7.98
C LYS A 198 -3.46 15.77 -7.20
N ALA A 199 -2.33 15.69 -7.89
CA ALA A 199 -1.03 16.13 -7.39
C ALA A 199 -0.76 17.56 -7.84
N TYR A 200 -0.07 18.34 -7.00
CA TYR A 200 0.27 19.74 -7.24
C TYR A 200 1.71 20.01 -6.85
N GLY A 201 2.35 20.94 -7.58
CA GLY A 201 3.68 21.43 -7.25
C GLY A 201 4.78 20.39 -7.44
N PHE A 202 5.78 20.42 -6.57
CA PHE A 202 7.01 19.66 -6.69
C PHE A 202 7.40 19.04 -5.35
N HIS A 203 8.38 18.12 -5.35
CA HIS A 203 8.88 17.51 -4.10
C HIS A 203 9.59 18.54 -3.21
N THR A 204 10.25 19.51 -3.82
CA THR A 204 11.01 20.55 -3.12
C THR A 204 10.80 21.92 -3.78
N TYR A 205 11.25 22.99 -3.10
CA TYR A 205 11.16 24.37 -3.62
C TYR A 205 12.07 24.62 -4.82
N GLU A 206 13.06 23.77 -5.07
CA GLU A 206 13.92 23.84 -6.27
C GLU A 206 13.18 23.44 -7.56
N LYS A 207 11.98 22.86 -7.44
CA LYS A 207 11.09 22.51 -8.55
C LYS A 207 11.70 21.55 -9.58
N ILE A 208 12.53 20.59 -9.13
CA ILE A 208 13.20 19.62 -10.02
C ILE A 208 12.28 18.45 -10.33
N VAL A 209 11.64 17.86 -9.31
CA VAL A 209 10.79 16.67 -9.44
C VAL A 209 9.34 17.07 -9.17
N PRO A 210 8.43 16.98 -10.17
CA PRO A 210 7.02 17.26 -9.96
C PRO A 210 6.38 16.21 -9.06
N SER A 211 5.44 16.64 -8.22
CA SER A 211 4.64 15.73 -7.40
C SER A 211 3.71 14.88 -8.27
N ARG A 212 3.55 13.62 -7.90
CA ARG A 212 2.70 12.63 -8.60
C ARG A 212 1.67 12.07 -7.64
N ARG A 213 0.57 11.53 -8.19
CA ARG A 213 -0.51 10.92 -7.38
C ARG A 213 -0.06 9.66 -6.62
N ASP A 214 0.97 8.98 -7.11
CA ASP A 214 1.56 7.76 -6.56
C ASP A 214 2.79 8.00 -5.68
N ASP A 215 3.14 9.26 -5.39
CA ASP A 215 4.21 9.58 -4.46
C ASP A 215 3.90 9.09 -3.05
N LEU A 216 4.93 8.60 -2.37
CA LEU A 216 4.87 8.21 -0.97
C LEU A 216 5.19 9.40 -0.06
N TYR A 217 4.34 9.61 0.92
CA TYR A 217 4.49 10.67 1.92
C TYR A 217 4.79 10.07 3.30
N ASP A 218 5.64 10.74 4.07
CA ASP A 218 5.73 10.50 5.49
C ASP A 218 4.39 10.88 6.13
N LEU A 219 3.75 9.91 6.75
CA LEU A 219 2.44 10.10 7.37
C LEU A 219 2.49 10.89 8.67
N ALA A 220 3.69 11.16 9.20
CA ALA A 220 3.88 11.87 10.46
C ALA A 220 2.87 11.39 11.52
N SER A 221 2.09 12.30 12.11
CA SER A 221 1.11 11.94 13.14
C SER A 221 -0.09 11.13 12.67
N VAL A 222 -0.35 11.04 11.38
CA VAL A 222 -1.37 10.10 10.86
C VAL A 222 -0.99 8.65 11.18
N THR A 223 0.30 8.35 11.35
CA THR A 223 0.79 7.05 11.85
C THR A 223 0.15 6.64 13.19
N LYS A 224 -0.21 7.58 14.05
CA LYS A 224 -0.86 7.29 15.33
C LYS A 224 -2.21 6.60 15.13
N ILE A 225 -3.01 7.08 14.18
CA ILE A 225 -4.36 6.57 13.90
C ILE A 225 -4.36 5.44 12.87
N CYS A 226 -3.37 5.35 11.99
CA CYS A 226 -3.29 4.29 10.98
C CYS A 226 -2.46 3.07 11.42
N GLY A 227 -1.52 3.25 12.33
CA GLY A 227 -0.64 2.19 12.83
C GLY A 227 -0.85 1.86 14.30
N GLY A 228 -0.66 2.85 15.18
CA GLY A 228 -0.70 2.63 16.62
C GLY A 228 -2.10 2.29 17.14
N LEU A 229 -3.09 3.12 16.83
CA LEU A 229 -4.46 2.94 17.33
C LEU A 229 -5.13 1.64 16.87
N PRO A 230 -5.03 1.19 15.61
CA PRO A 230 -5.63 -0.08 15.20
C PRO A 230 -5.08 -1.30 15.95
N ALA A 231 -3.79 -1.29 16.30
CA ALA A 231 -3.21 -2.34 17.11
C ALA A 231 -3.83 -2.37 18.53
N VAL A 232 -4.04 -1.20 19.12
CA VAL A 232 -4.73 -1.07 20.43
C VAL A 232 -6.19 -1.50 20.32
N MET A 233 -6.91 -1.09 19.25
CA MET A 233 -8.29 -1.51 19.00
C MET A 233 -8.42 -3.03 18.88
N LYS A 234 -7.49 -3.67 18.18
CA LYS A 234 -7.46 -5.12 18.05
C LYS A 234 -7.28 -5.81 19.40
N LEU A 235 -6.39 -5.32 20.25
CA LEU A 235 -6.18 -5.87 21.60
C LEU A 235 -7.42 -5.67 22.49
N TYR A 236 -8.13 -4.56 22.31
CA TYR A 236 -9.42 -4.30 22.99
C TYR A 236 -10.49 -5.29 22.53
N ASP A 237 -10.65 -5.47 21.23
CA ASP A 237 -11.61 -6.41 20.66
C ASP A 237 -11.35 -7.86 21.09
N GLU A 238 -10.08 -8.24 21.27
CA GLU A 238 -9.67 -9.52 21.81
C GLU A 238 -9.82 -9.64 23.37
N GLY A 239 -10.31 -8.59 24.03
CA GLY A 239 -10.45 -8.55 25.50
C GLY A 239 -9.14 -8.52 26.27
N LYS A 240 -8.02 -8.25 25.61
CA LYS A 240 -6.68 -8.23 26.21
C LYS A 240 -6.35 -6.92 26.93
N ILE A 241 -7.01 -5.85 26.57
CA ILE A 241 -6.89 -4.55 27.24
C ILE A 241 -8.27 -3.97 27.53
N ASP A 242 -8.31 -3.15 28.57
CA ASP A 242 -9.47 -2.36 28.96
C ASP A 242 -9.04 -0.87 29.00
N PRO A 243 -9.71 0.03 28.25
CA PRO A 243 -9.40 1.45 28.25
C PRO A 243 -9.46 2.12 29.63
N ASP A 244 -10.26 1.59 30.52
CA ASP A 244 -10.45 2.14 31.87
C ASP A 244 -9.47 1.57 32.90
N GLN A 245 -8.69 0.57 32.51
CA GLN A 245 -7.60 0.08 33.34
C GLN A 245 -6.39 1.03 33.33
N PHE A 246 -5.65 1.01 34.43
CA PHE A 246 -4.44 1.80 34.58
C PHE A 246 -3.33 1.34 33.64
N VAL A 247 -2.62 2.28 33.06
CA VAL A 247 -1.42 2.00 32.22
C VAL A 247 -0.40 1.17 32.99
N SER A 248 -0.30 1.35 34.32
CA SER A 248 0.59 0.58 35.17
C SER A 248 0.24 -0.91 35.27
N THR A 249 -0.94 -1.33 34.86
CA THR A 249 -1.30 -2.76 34.72
C THR A 249 -0.49 -3.41 33.62
N TYR A 250 -0.29 -2.70 32.52
CA TYR A 250 0.43 -3.16 31.33
C TYR A 250 1.92 -2.79 31.34
N PHE A 251 2.30 -1.81 32.17
CA PHE A 251 3.67 -1.36 32.40
C PHE A 251 4.00 -1.42 33.90
N PRO A 252 4.44 -2.58 34.42
CA PRO A 252 4.74 -2.73 35.87
C PRO A 252 5.72 -1.70 36.42
N ASP A 253 6.61 -1.17 35.58
CA ASP A 253 7.56 -0.11 35.97
C ASP A 253 6.89 1.23 36.28
N TRP A 254 5.63 1.43 35.91
CA TRP A 254 4.85 2.63 36.20
C TRP A 254 4.10 2.55 37.51
N LYS A 255 4.05 1.36 38.16
CA LYS A 255 3.47 1.21 39.48
C LYS A 255 4.25 2.04 40.51
N SER A 256 3.50 2.73 41.36
CA SER A 256 4.09 3.38 42.52
C SER A 256 4.61 2.34 43.52
N ARG A 257 5.83 2.54 44.04
CA ARG A 257 6.46 1.66 45.05
C ARG A 257 6.93 2.54 46.21
N LEU A 258 7.07 1.95 47.40
CA LEU A 258 7.41 2.65 48.63
C LEU A 258 8.63 3.57 48.47
N PHE A 259 9.69 3.11 47.80
CA PHE A 259 10.93 3.90 47.59
C PHE A 259 11.03 4.51 46.16
N HIS A 260 10.04 4.28 45.32
CA HIS A 260 10.02 4.78 43.95
C HIS A 260 8.58 5.23 43.57
N PRO A 261 8.11 6.35 44.14
CA PRO A 261 6.77 6.83 43.84
C PRO A 261 6.63 7.20 42.33
N SER A 262 5.51 6.84 41.76
CA SER A 262 5.18 7.17 40.37
C SER A 262 3.91 8.01 40.35
N ASN A 263 4.01 9.19 39.74
CA ASN A 263 2.83 10.04 39.50
C ASN A 263 1.99 9.59 38.28
N LYS A 264 2.32 8.44 37.70
CA LYS A 264 1.66 7.90 36.50
C LYS A 264 0.97 6.56 36.76
N SER A 265 0.99 6.07 38.00
CA SER A 265 0.47 4.76 38.36
C SER A 265 -1.03 4.59 38.13
N ASP A 266 -1.77 5.68 38.17
CA ASP A 266 -3.23 5.75 38.11
C ASP A 266 -3.75 6.43 36.81
N ILE A 267 -2.89 6.64 35.82
CA ILE A 267 -3.31 7.07 34.48
C ILE A 267 -4.02 5.89 33.79
N THR A 268 -5.24 6.09 33.29
CA THR A 268 -5.92 5.08 32.48
C THR A 268 -5.46 5.10 31.04
N LEU A 269 -5.67 3.99 30.30
CA LEU A 269 -5.42 3.95 28.85
C LEU A 269 -6.32 4.95 28.10
N ARG A 270 -7.56 5.16 28.59
CA ARG A 270 -8.50 6.16 28.05
C ARG A 270 -7.90 7.57 28.14
N GLU A 271 -7.46 7.99 29.33
CA GLU A 271 -6.79 9.29 29.51
C GLU A 271 -5.54 9.41 28.60
N LEU A 272 -4.80 8.32 28.45
CA LEU A 272 -3.58 8.29 27.65
C LEU A 272 -3.87 8.58 26.18
N TYR A 273 -4.79 7.83 25.56
CA TYR A 273 -5.11 7.96 24.14
C TYR A 273 -6.05 9.15 23.82
N ALA A 274 -6.80 9.65 24.80
CA ALA A 274 -7.54 10.89 24.67
C ALA A 274 -6.68 12.16 24.86
N HIS A 275 -5.37 12.02 25.05
CA HIS A 275 -4.46 13.14 25.35
C HIS A 275 -4.84 13.92 26.60
N GLN A 276 -5.41 13.25 27.59
CA GLN A 276 -5.86 13.82 28.89
C GLN A 276 -5.00 13.36 30.07
N SER A 277 -4.01 12.52 29.81
CA SER A 277 -3.14 11.94 30.84
C SER A 277 -2.24 12.93 31.57
N GLY A 278 -2.12 14.17 31.08
CA GLY A 278 -1.20 15.16 31.58
C GLY A 278 0.27 14.96 31.18
N LEU A 279 0.56 14.00 30.29
CA LEU A 279 1.88 13.87 29.70
C LEU A 279 2.23 15.13 28.89
N ILE A 280 3.50 15.55 28.98
CA ILE A 280 3.98 16.70 28.20
C ILE A 280 3.93 16.38 26.69
N PRO A 281 3.84 17.41 25.81
CA PRO A 281 3.67 17.22 24.37
C PRO A 281 4.70 16.32 23.74
N PHE A 282 6.00 16.51 24.06
CA PHE A 282 7.04 15.69 23.48
C PHE A 282 8.35 15.72 24.30
N LEU A 283 9.23 14.73 24.05
CA LEU A 283 10.60 14.69 24.58
C LEU A 283 11.58 14.55 23.41
N GLY A 284 12.57 15.44 23.36
CA GLY A 284 13.60 15.43 22.32
C GLY A 284 14.62 14.33 22.52
N PHE A 285 14.22 13.07 22.38
CA PHE A 285 15.09 11.89 22.56
C PHE A 285 16.32 11.94 21.65
N TRP A 286 16.18 12.44 20.44
CA TRP A 286 17.25 12.58 19.46
C TRP A 286 18.42 13.44 19.95
N LYS A 287 18.15 14.43 20.83
CA LYS A 287 19.20 15.27 21.43
C LYS A 287 20.24 14.45 22.23
N LYS A 288 19.87 13.25 22.68
CA LYS A 288 20.77 12.34 23.43
C LYS A 288 21.56 11.43 22.49
N THR A 289 21.18 11.34 21.25
CA THR A 289 21.78 10.44 20.26
C THR A 289 22.48 11.19 19.12
N THR A 290 22.39 12.53 19.12
CA THR A 290 23.05 13.39 18.15
C THR A 290 23.92 14.43 18.84
N LYS A 291 24.95 14.92 18.16
CA LYS A 291 25.75 16.07 18.54
C LYS A 291 26.10 16.87 17.29
N GLU A 292 25.83 18.16 17.30
CA GLU A 292 26.12 19.08 16.18
C GLU A 292 25.53 18.56 14.83
N GLY A 293 24.28 18.04 14.87
CA GLY A 293 23.60 17.49 13.70
C GLY A 293 24.11 16.11 13.24
N ARG A 294 25.12 15.53 13.90
CA ARG A 294 25.68 14.22 13.56
C ARG A 294 25.17 13.14 14.49
N LEU A 295 24.92 11.95 13.95
CA LEU A 295 24.58 10.76 14.72
C LEU A 295 25.80 10.30 15.55
N LEU A 296 25.57 9.96 16.80
CA LEU A 296 26.62 9.43 17.70
C LEU A 296 26.82 7.94 17.44
N SER A 297 28.03 7.54 17.06
CA SER A 297 28.40 6.15 16.76
C SER A 297 28.17 5.17 17.92
N ARG A 298 28.15 5.64 19.16
CA ARG A 298 27.78 4.80 20.32
C ARG A 298 26.31 4.32 20.29
N TRP A 299 25.44 5.02 19.54
CA TRP A 299 24.03 4.75 19.44
C TRP A 299 23.59 4.27 18.06
N TYR A 300 24.38 4.54 17.01
CA TYR A 300 24.01 4.21 15.64
C TYR A 300 25.11 3.45 14.92
N ALA A 301 24.71 2.52 14.09
CA ALA A 301 25.54 1.82 13.12
C ALA A 301 24.90 1.89 11.72
N ILE A 302 25.71 1.72 10.68
CA ILE A 302 25.23 1.68 9.27
C ILE A 302 24.87 0.26 8.85
N GLU A 303 25.28 -0.73 9.61
CA GLU A 303 24.90 -2.14 9.44
C GLU A 303 24.35 -2.69 10.76
N PRO A 304 23.41 -3.66 10.70
CA PRO A 304 22.87 -4.27 11.90
C PRO A 304 23.90 -5.16 12.60
N ASP A 305 23.91 -5.10 13.93
CA ASP A 305 24.62 -6.01 14.79
C ASP A 305 23.76 -6.41 16.00
N GLU A 306 24.27 -7.19 16.93
CA GLU A 306 23.53 -7.62 18.13
C GLU A 306 23.02 -6.45 18.99
N LYS A 307 23.71 -5.33 19.00
CA LYS A 307 23.34 -4.12 19.77
C LYS A 307 22.48 -3.20 18.93
N HIS A 308 22.90 -2.92 17.69
CA HIS A 308 22.25 -2.02 16.74
C HIS A 308 21.30 -2.79 15.84
N SER A 309 20.19 -3.28 16.41
CA SER A 309 19.22 -4.14 15.71
C SER A 309 17.94 -3.41 15.30
N LEU A 310 17.76 -2.16 15.71
CA LEU A 310 16.56 -1.38 15.39
C LEU A 310 16.81 -0.52 14.14
N CYS A 311 16.26 -0.92 13.01
CA CYS A 311 16.27 -0.12 11.81
C CYS A 311 15.41 1.15 12.01
N VAL A 312 16.01 2.32 12.03
CA VAL A 312 15.33 3.61 12.23
C VAL A 312 15.26 4.44 10.96
N ALA A 313 16.11 4.13 9.98
CA ALA A 313 16.05 4.63 8.62
C ALA A 313 16.87 3.67 7.72
N GLN A 314 16.77 3.83 6.41
CA GLN A 314 17.54 3.01 5.47
C GLN A 314 19.05 3.13 5.78
N GLY A 315 19.69 2.00 6.10
CA GLY A 315 21.11 1.94 6.45
C GLY A 315 21.46 2.62 7.77
N ILE A 316 20.50 2.82 8.69
CA ILE A 316 20.74 3.38 10.02
C ILE A 316 20.08 2.51 11.08
N TYR A 317 20.88 1.97 11.97
CA TYR A 317 20.44 1.05 13.02
C TYR A 317 20.75 1.63 14.41
N LEU A 318 19.71 1.71 15.26
CA LEU A 318 19.81 2.21 16.64
C LEU A 318 20.12 1.07 17.61
N ASP A 319 20.96 1.38 18.60
CA ASP A 319 21.18 0.48 19.73
C ASP A 319 19.89 0.28 20.54
N LYS A 320 19.38 -0.96 20.57
CA LYS A 320 18.14 -1.31 21.29
C LYS A 320 18.12 -0.90 22.76
N ARG A 321 19.29 -0.77 23.40
CA ARG A 321 19.40 -0.33 24.81
C ARG A 321 18.92 1.11 24.99
N PHE A 322 18.92 1.93 23.93
CA PHE A 322 18.42 3.30 23.99
C PHE A 322 16.93 3.37 24.31
N LEU A 323 16.14 2.38 23.93
CA LEU A 323 14.72 2.29 24.29
C LEU A 323 14.51 2.33 25.80
N LYS A 324 15.39 1.74 26.60
CA LYS A 324 15.34 1.82 28.07
C LYS A 324 15.45 3.26 28.55
N THR A 325 16.23 4.09 27.86
CA THR A 325 16.34 5.53 28.16
C THR A 325 15.06 6.25 27.77
N VAL A 326 14.48 5.98 26.60
CA VAL A 326 13.21 6.54 26.15
C VAL A 326 12.10 6.28 27.17
N PHE A 327 11.87 5.03 27.52
CA PHE A 327 10.81 4.65 28.48
C PHE A 327 11.05 5.24 29.89
N ARG A 328 12.28 5.25 30.36
CA ARG A 328 12.65 5.88 31.64
C ARG A 328 12.35 7.37 31.63
N ASP A 329 12.68 8.07 30.54
CA ASP A 329 12.49 9.52 30.44
C ASP A 329 11.00 9.87 30.38
N ILE A 330 10.19 9.08 29.67
CA ILE A 330 8.74 9.24 29.68
C ILE A 330 8.19 9.01 31.09
N ARG A 331 8.59 7.95 31.75
CA ARG A 331 8.18 7.65 33.13
C ARG A 331 8.52 8.77 34.10
N LYS A 332 9.69 9.39 33.95
CA LYS A 332 10.18 10.47 34.83
C LYS A 332 9.69 11.86 34.41
N SER A 333 9.06 12.01 33.24
CA SER A 333 8.56 13.30 32.81
C SER A 333 7.48 13.85 33.74
N PRO A 334 7.38 15.17 33.90
CA PRO A 334 6.33 15.77 34.73
C PRO A 334 4.96 15.53 34.09
N LEU A 335 3.92 15.50 34.95
CA LEU A 335 2.54 15.62 34.51
C LEU A 335 2.08 17.07 34.65
N LYS A 336 1.33 17.54 33.64
CA LYS A 336 0.75 18.89 33.62
C LYS A 336 -0.67 18.82 33.09
N ASN A 337 -1.58 19.54 33.73
CA ASN A 337 -2.97 19.68 33.26
C ASN A 337 -3.71 18.32 33.02
N ARG A 338 -3.48 17.31 33.84
CA ARG A 338 -4.24 16.04 33.77
C ARG A 338 -5.75 16.30 33.75
N GLY A 339 -6.49 15.59 32.95
CA GLY A 339 -7.91 15.79 32.71
C GLY A 339 -8.24 16.85 31.65
N LYS A 340 -7.24 17.65 31.19
CA LYS A 340 -7.40 18.58 30.06
C LYS A 340 -6.74 18.00 28.82
N TYR A 341 -7.32 18.28 27.66
CA TYR A 341 -6.73 17.89 26.38
C TYR A 341 -5.41 18.64 26.15
N VAL A 342 -4.32 17.91 26.09
CA VAL A 342 -2.99 18.39 25.71
C VAL A 342 -2.38 17.36 24.78
N TYR A 343 -2.31 17.66 23.50
CA TYR A 343 -1.75 16.75 22.50
C TYR A 343 -0.32 16.34 22.89
N SER A 344 -0.05 15.04 22.90
CA SER A 344 1.24 14.45 23.26
C SER A 344 1.61 13.31 22.34
N ASP A 345 2.88 13.26 21.91
CA ASP A 345 3.44 12.13 21.15
C ASP A 345 3.74 10.92 22.04
N LEU A 346 3.94 11.16 23.34
CA LEU A 346 4.45 10.14 24.27
C LEU A 346 3.56 8.91 24.40
N PRO A 347 2.20 9.00 24.38
CA PRO A 347 1.33 7.83 24.33
C PRO A 347 1.68 6.88 23.20
N PHE A 348 1.94 7.41 22.03
CA PHE A 348 2.21 6.61 20.84
C PHE A 348 3.65 6.13 20.74
N VAL A 349 4.59 6.77 21.44
CA VAL A 349 5.96 6.26 21.61
C VAL A 349 5.98 4.98 22.49
N ILE A 350 5.06 4.85 23.45
CA ILE A 350 4.97 3.66 24.29
C ILE A 350 4.03 2.58 23.72
N THR A 351 3.21 2.90 22.73
CA THR A 351 2.22 1.98 22.15
C THR A 351 2.85 0.68 21.60
N PRO A 352 3.97 0.68 20.86
CA PRO A 352 4.58 -0.56 20.38
C PRO A 352 4.89 -1.52 21.57
N ARG A 353 5.46 -0.99 22.65
CA ARG A 353 5.75 -1.80 23.84
C ARG A 353 4.50 -2.26 24.57
N LEU A 354 3.42 -1.47 24.57
CA LEU A 354 2.12 -1.93 25.08
C LEU A 354 1.65 -3.16 24.31
N VAL A 355 1.71 -3.08 22.99
CA VAL A 355 1.31 -4.17 22.10
C VAL A 355 2.18 -5.41 22.38
N GLU A 356 3.50 -5.26 22.42
CA GLU A 356 4.44 -6.36 22.75
C GLU A 356 4.13 -7.00 24.11
N ASN A 357 3.98 -6.18 25.17
CA ASN A 357 3.73 -6.68 26.53
C ASN A 357 2.41 -7.45 26.65
N VAL A 358 1.39 -7.09 25.86
CA VAL A 358 0.05 -7.67 25.96
C VAL A 358 -0.16 -8.82 24.97
N SER A 359 0.42 -8.74 23.77
CA SER A 359 0.28 -9.79 22.75
C SER A 359 1.27 -10.95 22.95
N GLY A 360 2.41 -10.69 23.58
CA GLY A 360 3.52 -11.63 23.68
C GLY A 360 4.34 -11.76 22.40
N ALA A 361 4.16 -10.82 21.44
CA ALA A 361 4.86 -10.80 20.15
C ALA A 361 6.28 -10.22 20.27
#